data_9a0cf54c64945fd550df83477014ccdd
#
_entry.id   9a0cf54c64945fd550df83477014ccdd
#
_cell.length_a   1.000
_cell.length_b   1.000
_cell.length_c   1.000
_cell.angle_alpha   90.00
_cell.angle_beta   90.00
_cell.angle_gamma   90.00
#
_symmetry.space_group_name_H-M   'P 1'
#
loop_
_entity.id
_entity.type
_entity.pdbx_description
1 polymer ?
#
loop_
_entity_poly.entity_id
_entity_poly.type
_entity_poly.pdbx_seq_one_letter_code
_entity_poly.pdbx_strand_id
1 'polypeptide(L)'
;MRMIKDYRAITNGKYRLVCNVLIPIILGVILALIDIGVRKYYVTAVMLGVGAALMTAIEVMADYWGFGAICVKGCLGMDYLKTSTKGKAMLRNALTADLLVRPARIAICMVIVAVPYEIMVGNPVRLLCLSILLTADISVWALSITRYVQNVQVMSLLSMLSSGASGAAVIYLSLIHISEPTRPIS
;
A
#
# COMPACT_ATOMS: atom_id res chain seq x y z
N MET A 1 -18.75 -11.97 5.60
CA MET A 1 -18.29 -12.35 6.96
C MET A 1 -17.24 -13.48 7.01
N ARG A 2 -17.33 -14.51 6.17
CA ARG A 2 -16.40 -15.66 6.18
C ARG A 2 -14.97 -15.29 5.80
N MET A 3 -14.76 -14.44 4.77
CA MET A 3 -13.43 -13.98 4.30
C MET A 3 -12.61 -13.30 5.41
N ILE A 4 -13.23 -12.42 6.21
CA ILE A 4 -12.55 -11.73 7.32
C ILE A 4 -12.17 -12.70 8.44
N LYS A 5 -12.99 -13.72 8.71
CA LYS A 5 -12.66 -14.77 9.69
C LYS A 5 -11.46 -15.59 9.22
N ASP A 6 -11.45 -15.99 7.94
CA ASP A 6 -10.36 -16.75 7.33
C ASP A 6 -9.05 -15.95 7.30
N TYR A 7 -9.12 -14.66 6.97
CA TYR A 7 -7.98 -13.72 7.05
C TYR A 7 -7.44 -13.62 8.48
N ARG A 8 -8.34 -13.47 9.48
CA ARG A 8 -7.93 -13.41 10.89
C ARG A 8 -7.33 -14.71 11.40
N ALA A 9 -7.72 -15.85 10.87
CA ALA A 9 -7.19 -17.15 11.26
C ALA A 9 -5.78 -17.41 10.70
N ILE A 10 -5.47 -16.88 9.50
CA ILE A 10 -4.16 -17.04 8.86
C ILE A 10 -3.16 -16.00 9.35
N THR A 11 -3.61 -14.74 9.54
CA THR A 11 -2.73 -13.65 9.94
C THR A 11 -2.70 -13.45 11.46
N ASN A 12 -1.50 -13.25 12.00
CA ASN A 12 -1.34 -12.99 13.44
C ASN A 12 -1.96 -11.63 13.82
N GLY A 13 -2.53 -11.54 15.04
CA GLY A 13 -3.09 -10.30 15.59
C GLY A 13 -2.08 -9.15 15.67
N LYS A 14 -0.84 -9.43 16.04
CA LYS A 14 0.26 -8.43 16.06
C LYS A 14 0.57 -7.90 14.66
N TYR A 15 0.65 -8.79 13.66
CA TYR A 15 0.83 -8.42 12.27
C TYR A 15 -0.28 -7.45 11.80
N ARG A 16 -1.54 -7.77 12.08
CA ARG A 16 -2.66 -6.93 11.67
C ARG A 16 -2.62 -5.54 12.30
N LEU A 17 -2.32 -5.45 13.60
CA LEU A 17 -2.21 -4.17 14.28
C LEU A 17 -1.05 -3.34 13.72
N VAL A 18 0.11 -3.94 13.59
CA VAL A 18 1.33 -3.24 13.15
C VAL A 18 1.20 -2.84 11.68
N CYS A 19 0.94 -3.78 10.78
CA CYS A 19 0.97 -3.51 9.33
C CYS A 19 -0.28 -2.76 8.84
N ASN A 20 -1.47 -3.02 9.43
CA ASN A 20 -2.69 -2.39 8.92
C ASN A 20 -2.99 -1.03 9.56
N VAL A 21 -2.41 -0.73 10.73
CA VAL A 21 -2.76 0.49 11.47
C VAL A 21 -1.52 1.30 11.84
N LEU A 22 -0.59 0.72 12.60
CA LEU A 22 0.53 1.49 13.15
C LEU A 22 1.46 2.04 12.06
N ILE A 23 1.90 1.20 11.13
CA ILE A 23 2.84 1.61 10.09
C ILE A 23 2.23 2.71 9.18
N PRO A 24 1.01 2.57 8.63
CA PRO A 24 0.41 3.63 7.81
C PRO A 24 0.26 4.97 8.56
N ILE A 25 -0.15 4.92 9.83
CA ILE A 25 -0.32 6.14 10.64
C ILE A 25 1.04 6.78 10.92
N ILE A 26 2.01 6.04 11.43
CA ILE A 26 3.33 6.57 11.77
C ILE A 26 4.00 7.17 10.54
N LEU A 27 3.98 6.46 9.41
CA LEU A 27 4.55 6.93 8.17
C LEU A 27 3.85 8.20 7.68
N GLY A 28 2.51 8.21 7.66
CA GLY A 28 1.72 9.37 7.27
C GLY A 28 2.02 10.59 8.14
N VAL A 29 2.08 10.41 9.46
CA VAL A 29 2.40 11.50 10.40
C VAL A 29 3.82 12.05 10.18
N ILE A 30 4.82 11.19 10.01
CA ILE A 30 6.19 11.63 9.76
C ILE A 30 6.26 12.48 8.48
N LEU A 31 5.67 12.00 7.38
CA LEU A 31 5.67 12.72 6.11
C LEU A 31 4.88 14.04 6.19
N ALA A 32 3.74 14.05 6.87
CA ALA A 32 2.96 15.28 7.08
C ALA A 32 3.71 16.31 7.92
N LEU A 33 4.43 15.90 8.97
CA LEU A 33 5.25 16.81 9.78
C LEU A 33 6.40 17.43 8.98
N ILE A 34 7.05 16.65 8.10
CA ILE A 34 8.09 17.15 7.20
C ILE A 34 7.49 18.19 6.24
N ASP A 35 6.33 17.91 5.67
CA ASP A 35 5.63 18.79 4.74
C ASP A 35 5.24 20.13 5.40
N ILE A 36 4.65 20.08 6.58
CA ILE A 36 4.31 21.28 7.38
C ILE A 36 5.58 22.12 7.67
N GLY A 37 6.71 21.48 7.93
CA GLY A 37 7.97 22.17 8.20
C GLY A 37 8.49 22.97 7.02
N VAL A 38 8.25 22.52 5.79
CA VAL A 38 8.77 23.18 4.56
C VAL A 38 7.76 24.18 3.98
N ARG A 39 6.46 23.99 4.17
CA ARG A 39 5.35 24.87 3.75
C ARG A 39 5.38 25.29 2.27
N LYS A 40 5.68 24.36 1.36
CA LYS A 40 5.67 24.61 -0.09
C LYS A 40 4.81 23.56 -0.79
N TYR A 41 3.85 23.98 -1.61
CA TYR A 41 2.87 23.11 -2.27
C TYR A 41 3.48 21.97 -3.12
N TYR A 42 4.63 22.20 -3.77
CA TYR A 42 5.33 21.17 -4.53
C TYR A 42 5.95 20.08 -3.63
N VAL A 43 6.24 20.43 -2.38
CA VAL A 43 6.77 19.47 -1.40
C VAL A 43 5.71 18.47 -1.01
N THR A 44 4.45 18.88 -0.88
CA THR A 44 3.33 17.94 -0.64
C THR A 44 3.20 16.92 -1.76
N ALA A 45 3.34 17.34 -3.03
CA ALA A 45 3.35 16.41 -4.16
C ALA A 45 4.48 15.38 -4.05
N VAL A 46 5.67 15.82 -3.65
CA VAL A 46 6.81 14.93 -3.41
C VAL A 46 6.54 14.01 -2.22
N MET A 47 5.97 14.52 -1.12
CA MET A 47 5.66 13.71 0.07
C MET A 47 4.59 12.66 -0.22
N LEU A 48 3.59 12.97 -1.03
CA LEU A 48 2.62 11.98 -1.52
C LEU A 48 3.33 10.88 -2.34
N GLY A 49 4.23 11.24 -3.22
CA GLY A 49 5.00 10.28 -4.00
C GLY A 49 5.93 9.43 -3.14
N VAL A 50 6.60 10.02 -2.16
CA VAL A 50 7.42 9.28 -1.19
C VAL A 50 6.54 8.34 -0.35
N GLY A 51 5.37 8.80 0.08
CA GLY A 51 4.38 7.99 0.77
C GLY A 51 3.94 6.79 -0.08
N ALA A 52 3.63 7.00 -1.36
CA ALA A 52 3.30 5.95 -2.30
C ALA A 52 4.42 4.91 -2.46
N ALA A 53 5.65 5.38 -2.63
CA ALA A 53 6.83 4.53 -2.76
C ALA A 53 7.04 3.67 -1.51
N LEU A 54 7.04 4.28 -0.34
CA LEU A 54 7.24 3.59 0.93
C LEU A 54 6.09 2.62 1.24
N MET A 55 4.83 3.02 0.99
CA MET A 55 3.70 2.12 1.17
C MET A 55 3.77 0.91 0.24
N THR A 56 4.17 1.07 -1.03
CA THR A 56 4.36 -0.06 -1.96
C THR A 56 5.44 -1.01 -1.45
N ALA A 57 6.57 -0.50 -0.97
CA ALA A 57 7.64 -1.32 -0.39
C ALA A 57 7.15 -2.08 0.86
N ILE A 58 6.45 -1.38 1.75
CA ILE A 58 5.88 -1.97 2.98
C ILE A 58 4.86 -3.06 2.64
N GLU A 59 4.01 -2.86 1.62
CA GLU A 59 3.03 -3.86 1.19
C GLU A 59 3.71 -5.16 0.72
N VAL A 60 4.82 -5.06 -0.01
CA VAL A 60 5.60 -6.25 -0.43
C VAL A 60 6.23 -6.94 0.79
N MET A 61 6.81 -6.18 1.72
CA MET A 61 7.40 -6.73 2.95
C MET A 61 6.33 -7.33 3.87
N ALA A 62 5.21 -6.66 4.02
CA ALA A 62 4.09 -7.14 4.83
C ALA A 62 3.49 -8.43 4.27
N ASP A 63 3.39 -8.56 2.94
CA ASP A 63 2.96 -9.80 2.29
C ASP A 63 3.92 -10.95 2.58
N TYR A 64 5.22 -10.70 2.50
CA TYR A 64 6.24 -11.69 2.84
C TYR A 64 6.12 -12.16 4.31
N TRP A 65 5.89 -11.25 5.25
CA TRP A 65 5.69 -11.60 6.66
C TRP A 65 4.36 -12.28 6.96
N GLY A 66 3.30 -11.85 6.28
CA GLY A 66 1.95 -12.40 6.51
C GLY A 66 1.67 -13.69 5.76
N PHE A 67 2.14 -13.78 4.53
CA PHE A 67 1.84 -14.85 3.59
C PHE A 67 3.07 -15.53 3.00
N GLY A 68 4.29 -15.13 3.38
CA GLY A 68 5.54 -15.69 2.84
C GLY A 68 5.66 -17.19 2.99
N ALA A 69 5.09 -17.74 4.06
CA ALA A 69 4.99 -19.20 4.26
C ALA A 69 4.18 -19.93 3.17
N ILE A 70 3.36 -19.21 2.39
CA ILE A 70 2.60 -19.79 1.27
C ILE A 70 3.53 -20.22 0.14
N CYS A 71 4.60 -19.45 -0.10
CA CYS A 71 5.55 -19.70 -1.19
C CYS A 71 6.73 -20.58 -0.77
N VAL A 72 6.99 -20.69 0.54
CA VAL A 72 8.09 -21.52 1.08
C VAL A 72 7.66 -22.98 1.09
N LYS A 73 8.44 -23.84 0.40
CA LYS A 73 8.28 -25.30 0.44
C LYS A 73 8.74 -25.82 1.81
N GLY A 74 7.98 -26.80 2.36
CA GLY A 74 8.35 -27.48 3.62
C GLY A 74 7.68 -26.91 4.88
N CYS A 75 6.78 -25.97 4.75
CA CYS A 75 5.94 -25.53 5.87
C CYS A 75 4.73 -26.45 5.98
N LEU A 76 4.78 -27.50 6.83
CA LEU A 76 3.77 -28.56 6.96
C LEU A 76 2.33 -28.03 7.07
N GLY A 77 2.10 -26.97 7.87
CA GLY A 77 0.77 -26.38 8.01
C GLY A 77 0.25 -25.71 6.74
N MET A 78 1.12 -25.04 5.99
CA MET A 78 0.77 -24.40 4.71
C MET A 78 0.61 -25.41 3.58
N ASP A 79 1.41 -26.47 3.57
CA ASP A 79 1.28 -27.55 2.57
C ASP A 79 -0.06 -28.27 2.75
N TYR A 80 -0.50 -28.47 3.99
CA TYR A 80 -1.85 -29.00 4.28
C TYR A 80 -2.96 -28.05 3.79
N LEU A 81 -2.83 -26.73 4.02
CA LEU A 81 -3.81 -25.76 3.52
C LEU A 81 -3.86 -25.70 1.99
N LYS A 82 -2.72 -25.89 1.31
CA LYS A 82 -2.65 -25.93 -0.16
C LYS A 82 -3.25 -27.20 -0.77
N THR A 83 -3.20 -28.32 -0.06
CA THR A 83 -3.66 -29.63 -0.57
C THR A 83 -5.13 -29.89 -0.28
N SER A 84 -5.63 -29.47 0.89
CA SER A 84 -7.03 -29.73 1.27
C SER A 84 -7.99 -28.76 0.55
N THR A 85 -9.18 -29.26 0.17
CA THR A 85 -10.22 -28.45 -0.48
C THR A 85 -10.72 -27.30 0.38
N LYS A 86 -10.90 -27.55 1.69
CA LYS A 86 -11.26 -26.50 2.66
C LYS A 86 -10.13 -25.49 2.87
N GLY A 87 -8.89 -25.95 2.92
CA GLY A 87 -7.71 -25.11 3.05
C GLY A 87 -7.52 -24.17 1.87
N LYS A 88 -7.68 -24.65 0.64
CA LYS A 88 -7.66 -23.83 -0.58
C LYS A 88 -8.71 -22.72 -0.56
N ALA A 89 -9.93 -23.05 -0.13
CA ALA A 89 -11.01 -22.07 -0.01
C ALA A 89 -10.69 -21.01 1.07
N MET A 90 -10.19 -21.43 2.22
CA MET A 90 -9.76 -20.55 3.30
C MET A 90 -8.62 -19.63 2.87
N LEU A 91 -7.62 -20.17 2.19
CA LEU A 91 -6.49 -19.39 1.68
C LEU A 91 -6.94 -18.37 0.64
N ARG A 92 -7.77 -18.76 -0.33
CA ARG A 92 -8.35 -17.84 -1.30
C ARG A 92 -9.14 -16.71 -0.64
N ASN A 93 -9.99 -17.03 0.33
CA ASN A 93 -10.77 -16.04 1.07
C ASN A 93 -9.86 -15.06 1.83
N ALA A 94 -8.80 -15.55 2.46
CA ALA A 94 -7.85 -14.71 3.17
C ALA A 94 -7.07 -13.78 2.24
N LEU A 95 -6.61 -14.27 1.09
CA LEU A 95 -5.94 -13.46 0.07
C LEU A 95 -6.87 -12.40 -0.53
N THR A 96 -8.13 -12.75 -0.79
CA THR A 96 -9.14 -11.78 -1.26
C THR A 96 -9.43 -10.72 -0.19
N ALA A 97 -9.53 -11.11 1.08
CA ALA A 97 -9.69 -10.15 2.17
C ALA A 97 -8.49 -9.20 2.29
N ASP A 98 -7.28 -9.70 2.14
CA ASP A 98 -6.07 -8.88 2.16
C ASP A 98 -6.07 -7.86 1.01
N LEU A 99 -6.45 -8.26 -0.21
CA LEU A 99 -6.59 -7.34 -1.34
C LEU A 99 -7.58 -6.20 -1.07
N LEU A 100 -8.65 -6.44 -0.31
CA LEU A 100 -9.61 -5.41 0.09
C LEU A 100 -9.09 -4.50 1.21
N VAL A 101 -8.25 -5.02 2.10
CA VAL A 101 -7.66 -4.26 3.22
C VAL A 101 -6.53 -3.35 2.74
N ARG A 102 -5.82 -3.69 1.66
CA ARG A 102 -4.68 -2.90 1.13
C ARG A 102 -5.03 -1.47 0.76
N PRO A 103 -6.06 -1.19 -0.05
CA PRO A 103 -6.44 0.18 -0.36
C PRO A 103 -6.74 0.99 0.90
N ALA A 104 -7.34 0.37 1.92
CA ALA A 104 -7.62 1.04 3.19
C ALA A 104 -6.33 1.42 3.94
N ARG A 105 -5.31 0.55 3.96
CA ARG A 105 -3.99 0.86 4.56
C ARG A 105 -3.32 2.03 3.86
N ILE A 106 -3.29 1.97 2.53
CA ILE A 106 -2.71 3.03 1.70
C ILE A 106 -3.48 4.34 1.90
N ALA A 107 -4.82 4.27 1.93
CA ALA A 107 -5.68 5.43 2.17
C ALA A 107 -5.39 6.10 3.52
N ILE A 108 -5.20 5.36 4.60
CA ILE A 108 -4.85 5.91 5.91
C ILE A 108 -3.58 6.77 5.81
N CYS A 109 -2.53 6.25 5.21
CA CYS A 109 -1.28 6.97 5.04
C CYS A 109 -1.46 8.22 4.16
N MET A 110 -2.06 8.06 2.97
CA MET A 110 -2.21 9.14 2.00
C MET A 110 -3.11 10.27 2.47
N VAL A 111 -4.19 9.94 3.20
CA VAL A 111 -5.08 10.95 3.80
C VAL A 111 -4.30 11.81 4.80
N ILE A 112 -3.49 11.18 5.67
CA ILE A 112 -2.71 11.93 6.66
C ILE A 112 -1.68 12.84 5.97
N VAL A 113 -1.00 12.35 4.93
CA VAL A 113 -0.02 13.14 4.15
C VAL A 113 -0.70 14.29 3.40
N ALA A 114 -1.97 14.14 2.98
CA ALA A 114 -2.69 15.16 2.24
C ALA A 114 -3.27 16.29 3.11
N VAL A 115 -3.35 16.12 4.42
CA VAL A 115 -3.90 17.16 5.34
C VAL A 115 -3.24 18.52 5.17
N PRO A 116 -1.90 18.67 5.10
CA PRO A 116 -1.26 19.96 4.87
C PRO A 116 -1.64 20.60 3.53
N TYR A 117 -1.87 19.81 2.49
CA TYR A 117 -2.28 20.26 1.17
C TYR A 117 -3.68 20.87 1.19
N GLU A 118 -4.63 20.24 1.89
CA GLU A 118 -6.00 20.73 2.02
C GLU A 118 -6.04 22.11 2.69
N ILE A 119 -5.18 22.32 3.68
CA ILE A 119 -5.03 23.61 4.36
C ILE A 119 -4.49 24.70 3.43
N MET A 120 -3.63 24.34 2.46
CA MET A 120 -2.95 25.31 1.61
C MET A 120 -3.65 25.60 0.28
N VAL A 121 -4.22 24.61 -0.39
CA VAL A 121 -4.64 24.70 -1.80
C VAL A 121 -6.15 24.43 -1.97
N GLY A 122 -6.78 23.73 -1.03
CA GLY A 122 -8.20 23.34 -1.08
C GLY A 122 -8.47 22.16 -2.03
N ASN A 123 -9.44 21.35 -1.66
CA ASN A 123 -10.04 20.24 -2.39
C ASN A 123 -9.09 19.20 -3.06
N PRO A 124 -8.31 18.45 -2.28
CA PRO A 124 -7.38 17.43 -2.79
C PRO A 124 -8.07 16.09 -3.14
N VAL A 125 -9.38 15.96 -3.01
CA VAL A 125 -10.12 14.67 -3.03
C VAL A 125 -9.82 13.88 -4.31
N ARG A 126 -9.84 14.52 -5.48
CA ARG A 126 -9.58 13.85 -6.75
C ARG A 126 -8.15 13.32 -6.84
N LEU A 127 -7.18 14.16 -6.49
CA LEU A 127 -5.76 13.80 -6.46
C LEU A 127 -5.52 12.65 -5.50
N LEU A 128 -6.10 12.72 -4.31
CA LEU A 128 -5.99 11.72 -3.27
C LEU A 128 -6.56 10.37 -3.71
N CYS A 129 -7.78 10.36 -4.26
CA CYS A 129 -8.39 9.13 -4.77
C CYS A 129 -7.55 8.48 -5.87
N LEU A 130 -7.05 9.27 -6.83
CA LEU A 130 -6.21 8.77 -7.90
C LEU A 130 -4.87 8.25 -7.38
N SER A 131 -4.25 8.93 -6.42
CA SER A 131 -3.00 8.49 -5.79
C SER A 131 -3.16 7.17 -5.03
N ILE A 132 -4.26 7.02 -4.29
CA ILE A 132 -4.58 5.77 -3.57
C ILE A 132 -4.79 4.62 -4.55
N LEU A 133 -5.61 4.82 -5.59
CA LEU A 133 -5.91 3.80 -6.58
C LEU A 133 -4.65 3.37 -7.33
N LEU A 134 -3.86 4.33 -7.79
CA LEU A 134 -2.61 4.07 -8.51
C LEU A 134 -1.60 3.30 -7.65
N THR A 135 -1.41 3.72 -6.39
CA THR A 135 -0.51 3.04 -5.45
C THR A 135 -1.00 1.62 -5.14
N ALA A 136 -2.31 1.44 -4.95
CA ALA A 136 -2.91 0.13 -4.70
C ALA A 136 -2.73 -0.81 -5.91
N ASP A 137 -2.95 -0.30 -7.12
CA ASP A 137 -2.84 -1.07 -8.35
C ASP A 137 -1.39 -1.53 -8.60
N ILE A 138 -0.42 -0.62 -8.50
CA ILE A 138 1.00 -0.95 -8.61
C ILE A 138 1.44 -1.96 -7.53
N SER A 139 0.96 -1.80 -6.29
CA SER A 139 1.29 -2.74 -5.21
C SER A 139 0.73 -4.14 -5.47
N VAL A 140 -0.50 -4.25 -5.96
CA VAL A 140 -1.12 -5.54 -6.33
C VAL A 140 -0.36 -6.20 -7.49
N TRP A 141 0.03 -5.41 -8.49
CA TRP A 141 0.84 -5.90 -9.61
C TRP A 141 2.21 -6.39 -9.14
N ALA A 142 2.90 -5.63 -8.31
CA ALA A 142 4.18 -6.02 -7.72
C ALA A 142 4.06 -7.35 -6.95
N LEU A 143 3.02 -7.51 -6.14
CA LEU A 143 2.76 -8.71 -5.37
C LEU A 143 2.42 -9.92 -6.22
N SER A 144 1.73 -9.74 -7.34
CA SER A 144 1.45 -10.82 -8.27
C SER A 144 2.73 -11.47 -8.81
N ILE A 145 3.79 -10.68 -8.93
CA ILE A 145 5.11 -11.15 -9.37
C ILE A 145 5.94 -11.68 -8.18
N THR A 146 6.05 -10.91 -7.11
CA THR A 146 6.93 -11.24 -5.97
C THR A 146 6.54 -12.52 -5.24
N ARG A 147 5.25 -12.88 -5.23
CA ARG A 147 4.78 -14.15 -4.66
C ARG A 147 5.32 -15.40 -5.34
N TYR A 148 5.73 -15.30 -6.60
CA TYR A 148 6.33 -16.42 -7.36
C TYR A 148 7.85 -16.44 -7.27
N VAL A 149 8.49 -15.37 -6.78
CA VAL A 149 9.94 -15.25 -6.69
C VAL A 149 10.40 -15.80 -5.33
N GLN A 150 11.24 -16.85 -5.39
CA GLN A 150 11.83 -17.47 -4.20
C GLN A 150 13.16 -16.81 -3.78
N ASN A 151 13.80 -16.06 -4.70
CA ASN A 151 15.07 -15.42 -4.43
C ASN A 151 14.85 -14.05 -3.76
N VAL A 152 15.34 -13.91 -2.53
CA VAL A 152 15.19 -12.68 -1.74
C VAL A 152 15.83 -11.46 -2.41
N GLN A 153 16.93 -11.62 -3.13
CA GLN A 153 17.59 -10.52 -3.85
C GLN A 153 16.72 -10.02 -5.01
N VAL A 154 16.15 -10.94 -5.79
CA VAL A 154 15.23 -10.58 -6.88
C VAL A 154 13.94 -9.94 -6.32
N MET A 155 13.44 -10.46 -5.20
CA MET A 155 12.27 -9.88 -4.53
C MET A 155 12.54 -8.44 -4.04
N SER A 156 13.71 -8.19 -3.45
CA SER A 156 14.08 -6.83 -3.01
C SER A 156 14.24 -5.87 -4.17
N LEU A 157 14.83 -6.30 -5.27
CA LEU A 157 14.98 -5.50 -6.50
C LEU A 157 13.62 -5.16 -7.11
N LEU A 158 12.71 -6.12 -7.22
CA LEU A 158 11.35 -5.90 -7.69
C LEU A 158 10.57 -4.95 -6.78
N SER A 159 10.75 -5.07 -5.46
CA SER A 159 10.17 -4.16 -4.48
C SER A 159 10.68 -2.72 -4.67
N MET A 160 11.98 -2.53 -4.90
CA MET A 160 12.57 -1.22 -5.17
C MET A 160 12.06 -0.62 -6.48
N LEU A 161 11.99 -1.41 -7.54
CA LEU A 161 11.47 -0.96 -8.84
C LEU A 161 10.00 -0.56 -8.77
N SER A 162 9.15 -1.38 -8.16
CA SER A 162 7.72 -1.08 -8.02
C SER A 162 7.48 0.12 -7.10
N SER A 163 8.27 0.25 -6.04
CA SER A 163 8.25 1.40 -5.13
C SER A 163 8.65 2.69 -5.88
N GLY A 164 9.75 2.67 -6.63
CA GLY A 164 10.15 3.80 -7.46
C GLY A 164 9.11 4.18 -8.50
N ALA A 165 8.50 3.20 -9.17
CA ALA A 165 7.45 3.41 -10.15
C ALA A 165 6.21 4.06 -9.54
N SER A 166 5.75 3.59 -8.38
CA SER A 166 4.57 4.15 -7.70
C SER A 166 4.82 5.59 -7.24
N GLY A 167 5.99 5.85 -6.66
CA GLY A 167 6.38 7.20 -6.24
C GLY A 167 6.46 8.19 -7.41
N ALA A 168 7.15 7.81 -8.49
CA ALA A 168 7.26 8.63 -9.69
C ALA A 168 5.90 8.91 -10.34
N ALA A 169 5.03 7.89 -10.42
CA ALA A 169 3.70 8.04 -11.00
C ALA A 169 2.82 9.00 -10.18
N VAL A 170 2.86 8.93 -8.85
CA VAL A 170 2.10 9.83 -7.97
C VAL A 170 2.65 11.26 -8.02
N ILE A 171 3.97 11.45 -8.06
CA ILE A 171 4.57 12.78 -8.23
C ILE A 171 4.13 13.38 -9.57
N TYR A 172 4.23 12.63 -10.66
CA TYR A 172 3.83 13.09 -11.98
C TYR A 172 2.35 13.48 -12.05
N LEU A 173 1.47 12.64 -11.47
CA LEU A 173 0.03 12.92 -11.35
C LEU A 173 -0.22 14.22 -10.56
N SER A 174 0.50 14.40 -9.44
CA SER A 174 0.36 15.58 -8.59
C SER A 174 0.83 16.85 -9.30
N LEU A 175 1.92 16.79 -10.05
CA LEU A 175 2.42 17.92 -10.83
C LEU A 175 1.46 18.33 -11.96
N ILE A 176 0.85 17.37 -12.65
CA ILE A 176 -0.18 17.66 -13.67
C ILE A 176 -1.37 18.37 -13.02
N HIS A 177 -1.84 17.87 -11.88
CA HIS A 177 -2.99 18.45 -11.19
C HIS A 177 -2.73 19.89 -10.71
N ILE A 178 -1.50 20.20 -10.31
CA ILE A 178 -1.08 21.55 -9.90
C ILE A 178 -0.96 22.48 -11.11
N SER A 179 -0.54 21.95 -12.27
CA SER A 179 -0.36 22.75 -13.49
C SER A 179 -1.65 23.04 -14.25
N GLU A 180 -2.74 22.29 -13.99
CA GLU A 180 -4.05 22.61 -14.55
C GLU A 180 -4.61 23.86 -13.84
N PRO A 181 -4.73 25.00 -14.53
CA PRO A 181 -5.38 26.18 -13.93
C PRO A 181 -6.81 25.79 -13.60
N THR A 182 -7.20 25.98 -12.34
CA THR A 182 -8.59 25.88 -11.92
C THR A 182 -9.41 26.82 -12.80
N ARG A 183 -10.04 26.30 -13.86
CA ARG A 183 -11.02 27.08 -14.63
C ARG A 183 -12.11 27.50 -13.66
N PRO A 184 -12.35 28.80 -13.46
CA PRO A 184 -13.49 29.21 -12.67
C PRO A 184 -14.72 28.63 -13.35
N ILE A 185 -15.52 27.87 -12.60
CA ILE A 185 -16.84 27.42 -13.02
C ILE A 185 -17.66 28.69 -13.08
N SER A 186 -17.82 29.21 -14.30
CA SER A 186 -18.75 30.30 -14.62
C SER A 186 -20.18 29.78 -14.59
#